data_ace34668e06983b8d0c063aa5ef4a4d8
#
_entry.id   ace34668e06983b8d0c063aa5ef4a4d8
#
_cell.length_a   1.000
_cell.length_b   1.000
_cell.length_c   1.000
_cell.angle_alpha   90.00
_cell.angle_beta   90.00
_cell.angle_gamma   90.00
#
_symmetry.space_group_name_H-M   'P 1'
#
loop_
_entity.id
_entity.type
_entity.pdbx_description
1 polymer ?
#
loop_
_entity_poly.entity_id
_entity_poly.type
_entity_poly.pdbx_seq_one_letter_code
_entity_poly.pdbx_strand_id
1 'polypeptide(L)'
;MNFSPADLKRLYWHSRRGMLELDLLLVPFAEQHLQGLDGQQLESYRNLLQEEDQDLFLWLMRRQPAPTPELQYAVDLVLRGKG
;
A
#
# COMPACT_ATOMS: atom_id res chain seq x y z
N MET A 1 -12.81 -5.99 10.34
CA MET A 1 -13.40 -6.02 8.99
C MET A 1 -12.85 -7.22 8.22
N ASN A 2 -13.73 -7.93 7.54
CA ASN A 2 -13.32 -9.09 6.75
C ASN A 2 -13.20 -8.71 5.29
N PHE A 3 -12.06 -9.07 4.71
CA PHE A 3 -11.82 -8.87 3.28
C PHE A 3 -12.05 -10.20 2.56
N SER A 4 -12.89 -10.16 1.54
CA SER A 4 -13.15 -11.32 0.71
C SER A 4 -12.03 -11.50 -0.32
N PRO A 5 -11.95 -12.67 -0.98
CA PRO A 5 -10.99 -12.82 -2.07
C PRO A 5 -11.16 -11.79 -3.17
N ALA A 6 -12.40 -11.35 -3.44
CA ALA A 6 -12.64 -10.29 -4.42
C ALA A 6 -12.06 -8.96 -3.96
N ASP A 7 -12.14 -8.67 -2.65
CA ASP A 7 -11.56 -7.44 -2.11
C ASP A 7 -10.05 -7.43 -2.25
N LEU A 8 -9.41 -8.59 -1.98
CA LEU A 8 -7.96 -8.71 -2.14
C LEU A 8 -7.54 -8.50 -3.59
N LYS A 9 -8.33 -9.02 -4.50
CA LYS A 9 -8.06 -8.85 -5.92
C LYS A 9 -8.15 -7.38 -6.35
N ARG A 10 -9.13 -6.66 -5.81
CA ARG A 10 -9.24 -5.22 -6.06
C ARG A 10 -8.05 -4.45 -5.52
N LEU A 11 -7.59 -4.81 -4.32
CA LEU A 11 -6.40 -4.18 -3.74
C LEU A 11 -5.18 -4.43 -4.61
N TYR A 12 -5.04 -5.65 -5.11
CA TYR A 12 -3.95 -5.97 -6.02
C TYR A 12 -3.98 -5.08 -7.26
N TRP A 13 -5.15 -4.93 -7.86
CA TRP A 13 -5.29 -4.09 -9.05
C TRP A 13 -5.04 -2.62 -8.74
N HIS A 14 -5.50 -2.14 -7.58
CA HIS A 14 -5.27 -0.76 -7.16
C HIS A 14 -3.80 -0.49 -6.84
N SER A 15 -3.02 -1.52 -6.60
CA SER A 15 -1.58 -1.38 -6.35
C SER A 15 -0.82 -1.00 -7.62
N ARG A 16 -1.40 -1.25 -8.76
CA ARG A 16 -0.84 -0.88 -10.05
C ARG A 16 -1.23 0.55 -10.37
N ARG A 17 -0.29 1.46 -10.25
CA ARG A 17 -0.58 2.89 -10.38
C ARG A 17 -0.23 3.44 -11.76
N GLY A 18 0.61 2.73 -12.53
CA GLY A 18 1.08 3.22 -13.80
C GLY A 18 2.31 4.12 -13.70
N MET A 19 2.79 4.35 -12.49
CA MET A 19 4.06 5.06 -12.26
C MET A 19 5.10 4.02 -11.85
N LEU A 20 6.18 3.93 -12.61
CA LEU A 20 7.17 2.86 -12.45
C LEU A 20 7.68 2.75 -11.02
N GLU A 21 8.07 3.87 -10.43
CA GLU A 21 8.63 3.87 -9.07
C GLU A 21 7.65 3.28 -8.05
N LEU A 22 6.37 3.60 -8.19
CA LEU A 22 5.36 3.08 -7.28
C LEU A 22 5.08 1.61 -7.57
N ASP A 23 5.00 1.24 -8.84
CA ASP A 23 4.72 -0.14 -9.22
C ASP A 23 5.82 -1.09 -8.76
N LEU A 24 7.07 -0.63 -8.76
CA LEU A 24 8.19 -1.44 -8.29
C LEU A 24 8.12 -1.75 -6.78
N LEU A 25 7.40 -0.95 -6.02
CA LEU A 25 7.20 -1.18 -4.58
C LEU A 25 5.87 -1.84 -4.30
N LEU A 26 4.79 -1.32 -4.87
CA LEU A 26 3.44 -1.74 -4.51
C LEU A 26 3.03 -3.07 -5.12
N VAL A 27 3.41 -3.32 -6.37
CA VAL A 27 3.00 -4.57 -7.03
C VAL A 27 3.67 -5.78 -6.38
N PRO A 28 5.00 -5.81 -6.15
CA PRO A 28 5.60 -6.93 -5.43
C PRO A 28 5.06 -7.07 -4.01
N PHE A 29 4.80 -5.96 -3.32
CA PHE A 29 4.22 -6.02 -1.99
C PHE A 29 2.87 -6.72 -2.02
N ALA A 30 2.01 -6.32 -2.97
CA ALA A 30 0.69 -6.94 -3.08
C ALA A 30 0.78 -8.41 -3.43
N GLU A 31 1.70 -8.78 -4.32
CA GLU A 31 1.87 -10.18 -4.71
C GLU A 31 2.35 -11.06 -3.57
N GLN A 32 3.26 -10.54 -2.74
CA GLN A 32 3.94 -11.35 -1.74
C GLN A 32 3.30 -11.29 -0.36
N HIS A 33 2.65 -10.19 -0.01
CA HIS A 33 2.25 -9.95 1.38
C HIS A 33 0.75 -9.76 1.60
N LEU A 34 0.00 -9.43 0.56
CA LEU A 34 -1.40 -9.04 0.73
C LEU A 34 -2.23 -10.10 1.47
N GLN A 35 -2.04 -11.37 1.13
CA GLN A 35 -2.81 -12.45 1.74
C GLN A 35 -2.42 -12.73 3.20
N GLY A 36 -1.24 -12.29 3.59
CA GLY A 36 -0.76 -12.47 4.95
C GLY A 36 -1.11 -11.33 5.91
N LEU A 37 -1.73 -10.27 5.40
CA LEU A 37 -2.10 -9.13 6.24
C LEU A 37 -3.39 -9.41 6.98
N ASP A 38 -3.48 -8.90 8.23
CA ASP A 38 -4.73 -8.99 8.98
C ASP A 38 -5.71 -7.91 8.48
N GLY A 39 -6.94 -7.93 9.01
CA GLY A 39 -7.98 -7.00 8.57
C GLY A 39 -7.62 -5.53 8.76
N GLN A 40 -6.95 -5.21 9.86
CA GLN A 40 -6.55 -3.83 10.14
C GLN A 40 -5.44 -3.38 9.19
N GLN A 41 -4.51 -4.24 8.89
CA GLN A 41 -3.44 -3.94 7.95
C GLN A 41 -3.98 -3.77 6.54
N LEU A 42 -4.92 -4.62 6.13
CA LEU A 42 -5.58 -4.50 4.83
C LEU A 42 -6.34 -3.19 4.72
N GLU A 43 -7.04 -2.79 5.78
CA GLU A 43 -7.75 -1.51 5.82
C GLU A 43 -6.78 -0.34 5.66
N SER A 44 -5.67 -0.38 6.37
CA SER A 44 -4.65 0.67 6.29
C SER A 44 -4.06 0.76 4.89
N TYR A 45 -3.78 -0.38 4.28
CA TYR A 45 -3.25 -0.43 2.93
C TYR A 45 -4.27 0.12 1.93
N ARG A 46 -5.53 -0.28 2.08
CA ARG A 46 -6.60 0.23 1.21
C ARG A 46 -6.69 1.75 1.30
N ASN A 47 -6.63 2.30 2.51
CA ASN A 47 -6.70 3.74 2.71
C ASN A 47 -5.50 4.45 2.06
N LEU A 48 -4.32 3.84 2.13
CA LEU A 48 -3.15 4.39 1.47
C LEU A 48 -3.37 4.48 -0.05
N LEU A 49 -3.95 3.45 -0.65
CA LEU A 49 -4.18 3.41 -2.09
C LEU A 49 -5.21 4.44 -2.56
N GLN A 50 -5.97 5.06 -1.65
CA GLN A 50 -6.90 6.14 -1.99
C GLN A 50 -6.18 7.45 -2.27
N GLU A 51 -4.92 7.58 -1.87
CA GLU A 51 -4.15 8.80 -2.05
C GLU A 51 -3.61 8.91 -3.47
N GLU A 52 -3.24 10.12 -3.87
CA GLU A 52 -2.75 10.34 -5.22
C GLU A 52 -1.31 9.85 -5.39
N ASP A 53 -0.94 9.53 -6.63
CA ASP A 53 0.37 8.99 -6.94
C ASP A 53 1.51 9.91 -6.50
N GLN A 54 1.34 11.21 -6.65
CA GLN A 54 2.35 12.18 -6.24
C GLN A 54 2.63 12.09 -4.75
N ASP A 55 1.58 11.97 -3.96
CA ASP A 55 1.71 11.87 -2.51
C ASP A 55 2.33 10.55 -2.11
N LEU A 56 1.87 9.46 -2.73
CA LEU A 56 2.46 8.14 -2.48
C LEU A 56 3.96 8.13 -2.79
N PHE A 57 4.33 8.77 -3.89
CA PHE A 57 5.73 8.86 -4.26
C PHE A 57 6.57 9.55 -3.17
N LEU A 58 6.09 10.70 -2.69
CA LEU A 58 6.81 11.45 -1.68
C LEU A 58 7.00 10.64 -0.39
N TRP A 59 5.95 9.93 0.03
CA TRP A 59 6.00 9.18 1.29
C TRP A 59 6.80 7.89 1.15
N LEU A 60 6.60 7.15 0.06
CA LEU A 60 7.29 5.88 -0.14
C LEU A 60 8.75 6.05 -0.49
N MET A 61 9.12 7.15 -1.14
CA MET A 61 10.51 7.47 -1.40
C MET A 61 11.17 8.20 -0.23
N ARG A 62 10.45 8.35 0.88
CA ARG A 62 10.94 8.99 2.11
C ARG A 62 11.38 10.42 1.91
N ARG A 63 10.72 11.12 0.99
CA ARG A 63 11.01 12.54 0.75
C ARG A 63 10.30 13.43 1.73
N GLN A 64 9.18 12.96 2.27
CA GLN A 64 8.49 13.63 3.38
C GLN A 64 7.62 12.60 4.11
N PRO A 65 7.31 12.84 5.39
CA PRO A 65 6.45 11.93 6.14
C PRO A 65 5.00 12.04 5.68
N ALA A 66 4.23 10.96 5.88
CA ALA A 66 2.81 10.99 5.61
C ALA A 66 2.10 11.91 6.61
N PRO A 67 0.96 12.51 6.22
CA PRO A 67 0.31 13.53 7.05
C PRO A 67 -0.41 13.01 8.28
N THR A 68 -0.69 11.70 8.35
CA THR A 68 -1.38 11.12 9.50
C THR A 68 -0.66 9.87 9.97
N PRO A 69 -0.80 9.50 11.27
CA PRO A 69 -0.22 8.26 11.76
C PRO A 69 -0.74 7.02 11.02
N GLU A 70 -2.00 7.02 10.62
CA GLU A 70 -2.59 5.89 9.91
C GLU A 70 -1.94 5.69 8.54
N LEU A 71 -1.73 6.78 7.81
CA LEU A 71 -1.07 6.72 6.51
C LEU A 71 0.40 6.35 6.67
N GLN A 72 1.06 6.89 7.70
CA GLN A 72 2.45 6.55 7.97
C GLN A 72 2.60 5.06 8.31
N TYR A 73 1.65 4.51 9.06
CA TYR A 73 1.65 3.09 9.38
C TYR A 73 1.61 2.26 8.10
N ALA A 74 0.74 2.63 7.16
CA ALA A 74 0.63 1.90 5.89
C ALA A 74 1.90 2.05 5.05
N VAL A 75 2.50 3.23 5.02
CA VAL A 75 3.77 3.44 4.33
C VAL A 75 4.85 2.54 4.91
N ASP A 76 4.95 2.50 6.24
CA ASP A 76 5.94 1.65 6.93
C ASP A 76 5.69 0.18 6.63
N LEU A 77 4.43 -0.22 6.57
CA LEU A 77 4.06 -1.60 6.25
C LEU A 77 4.60 -2.00 4.88
N VAL A 78 4.40 -1.16 3.89
CA VAL A 78 4.90 -1.41 2.53
C VAL A 78 6.42 -1.48 2.51
N LEU A 79 7.08 -0.52 3.16
CA LEU A 79 8.54 -0.44 3.14
C LEU A 79 9.19 -1.61 3.86
N ARG A 80 8.58 -2.12 4.94
CA ARG A 80 9.08 -3.29 5.63
C ARG A 80 8.94 -4.55 4.78
N GLY A 81 7.86 -4.65 4.02
CA GLY A 81 7.63 -5.78 3.14
C GLY A 81 8.61 -5.85 1.98
N LYS A 82 9.26 -4.74 1.68
CA LYS A 82 10.22 -4.65 0.59
C LYS A 82 11.48 -5.49 0.84
N GLY A 83 11.87 -5.55 2.09
CA GLY A 83 13.13 -6.16 2.46
C GLY A 83 13.12 -7.60 2.62
#